data_0b4a3c87906d73622c2b781fa91f058a
#
_entry.id   0b4a3c87906d73622c2b781fa91f058a
#
_cell.length_a   1.000
_cell.length_b   1.000
_cell.length_c   1.000
_cell.angle_alpha   90.00
_cell.angle_beta   90.00
_cell.angle_gamma   90.00
#
_symmetry.space_group_name_H-M   'P 1'
#
loop_
_entity.id
_entity.type
_entity.pdbx_description
1 polymer ?
#
loop_
_entity_poly.entity_id
_entity_poly.type
_entity_poly.pdbx_seq_one_letter_code
_entity_poly.pdbx_strand_id
1 'polypeptide(L)'
;DANKTYTKLQTVGDRLTPVVRMEIEKMIFENQMIVVAYVPELPKNQKPCYITQKGRYEGAFIRSGDGDRRLSPYEVDRLAEGAFQPHYDIEPVAAASIDDLNKNTLTAIIRRARDIFPRVFATLPDETILIQLGVLTKVDDRICPTLSGLLVAGIFPQRFFPRLEVVFTVYPGVSKTGNEKTGVRYLDSKEIVGSIPDMLVETLTMVQMRMNTGAVLEGALRKDVPDYPLIAVREAVANALQHRDYSPDGRGTHVEVNMYSDRLEITNPGGLFGSTTIESLGKEGISSSRNEYLSRLLTYTPFESGYVVENKGTGFMVIESSLAQALMPPPKIQNSLTFFKLTFEKRRRTMIEMSNRSWEVIDEAIIAELTSRGSCSIKELMAMSGLSRATMTSHIRKLVRTGKVEPTENARSPKQRYRVVRNDHD
;
A
#
# COMPACT_ATOMS: atom_id res chain seq x y z
N ASP A 1 17.69 -43.15 6.14
CA ASP A 1 19.03 -43.32 5.54
C ASP A 1 19.37 -42.08 4.70
N ALA A 2 20.34 -41.29 5.18
CA ALA A 2 20.76 -40.02 4.55
C ALA A 2 21.23 -40.25 3.09
N ASN A 3 21.86 -41.37 2.79
CA ASN A 3 22.29 -41.68 1.41
C ASN A 3 21.11 -41.85 0.45
N LYS A 4 20.06 -42.55 0.89
CA LYS A 4 18.85 -42.74 0.09
C LYS A 4 18.11 -41.39 -0.12
N THR A 5 18.07 -40.54 0.90
CA THR A 5 17.49 -39.22 0.82
C THR A 5 18.28 -38.31 -0.14
N TYR A 6 19.61 -38.30 -0.03
CA TYR A 6 20.51 -37.57 -0.92
C TYR A 6 20.27 -37.93 -2.42
N THR A 7 20.28 -39.25 -2.74
CA THR A 7 20.04 -39.72 -4.10
C THR A 7 18.66 -39.34 -4.63
N LYS A 8 17.62 -39.42 -3.78
CA LYS A 8 16.27 -38.98 -4.17
C LYS A 8 16.20 -37.49 -4.48
N LEU A 9 16.84 -36.65 -3.66
CA LEU A 9 16.83 -35.20 -3.85
C LEU A 9 17.53 -34.76 -5.13
N GLN A 10 18.59 -35.47 -5.55
CA GLN A 10 19.30 -35.18 -6.82
C GLN A 10 18.42 -35.24 -8.05
N THR A 11 17.37 -36.05 -8.04
CA THR A 11 16.48 -36.25 -9.21
C THR A 11 15.11 -35.58 -9.07
N VAL A 12 14.81 -35.01 -7.89
CA VAL A 12 13.50 -34.35 -7.65
C VAL A 12 13.33 -33.11 -8.50
N GLY A 13 14.39 -32.31 -8.67
CA GLY A 13 14.35 -31.10 -9.44
C GLY A 13 13.96 -31.30 -10.91
N ASP A 14 14.32 -32.43 -11.51
CA ASP A 14 14.00 -32.77 -12.91
C ASP A 14 12.51 -33.10 -13.12
N ARG A 15 11.78 -33.32 -12.04
CA ARG A 15 10.32 -33.58 -12.08
C ARG A 15 9.49 -32.32 -11.99
N LEU A 16 10.15 -31.17 -11.90
CA LEU A 16 9.53 -29.86 -11.77
C LEU A 16 9.63 -29.07 -13.07
N THR A 17 8.66 -28.22 -13.31
CA THR A 17 8.66 -27.26 -14.41
C THR A 17 8.52 -25.85 -13.82
N PRO A 18 9.47 -24.93 -14.07
CA PRO A 18 10.79 -25.21 -14.68
C PRO A 18 11.66 -26.12 -13.78
N VAL A 19 12.67 -26.74 -14.37
CA VAL A 19 13.62 -27.59 -13.64
C VAL A 19 14.32 -26.76 -12.55
N VAL A 20 14.30 -27.28 -11.32
CA VAL A 20 14.93 -26.61 -10.16
C VAL A 20 16.25 -27.32 -9.83
N ARG A 21 17.36 -26.60 -9.95
CA ARG A 21 18.69 -27.08 -9.57
C ARG A 21 18.94 -26.75 -8.11
N MET A 22 18.99 -27.79 -7.28
CA MET A 22 19.26 -27.66 -5.84
C MET A 22 20.72 -27.94 -5.55
N GLU A 23 21.29 -27.21 -4.60
CA GLU A 23 22.58 -27.53 -4.00
C GLU A 23 22.33 -28.47 -2.80
N ILE A 24 22.91 -29.66 -2.83
CA ILE A 24 22.61 -30.70 -1.84
C ILE A 24 23.92 -31.15 -1.20
N GLU A 25 23.99 -31.05 0.13
CA GLU A 25 25.15 -31.41 0.92
C GLU A 25 24.77 -32.40 2.02
N LYS A 26 25.75 -33.25 2.40
CA LYS A 26 25.67 -34.10 3.58
C LYS A 26 26.54 -33.48 4.67
N MET A 27 25.99 -33.31 5.85
CA MET A 27 26.74 -32.79 7.00
C MET A 27 26.38 -33.54 8.26
N ILE A 28 27.28 -33.51 9.23
CA ILE A 28 27.06 -34.09 10.57
C ILE A 28 26.55 -32.98 11.50
N PHE A 29 25.38 -33.20 12.06
CA PHE A 29 24.81 -32.32 13.08
C PHE A 29 24.40 -33.18 14.28
N GLU A 30 24.83 -32.83 15.47
CA GLU A 30 24.57 -33.58 16.71
C GLU A 30 24.85 -35.09 16.60
N ASN A 31 25.99 -35.45 16.02
CA ASN A 31 26.41 -36.84 15.72
C ASN A 31 25.48 -37.63 14.78
N GLN A 32 24.56 -36.94 14.08
CA GLN A 32 23.70 -37.56 13.06
C GLN A 32 24.03 -37.00 11.69
N MET A 33 24.05 -37.90 10.69
CA MET A 33 24.21 -37.45 9.31
C MET A 33 22.86 -36.89 8.77
N ILE A 34 22.86 -35.61 8.44
CA ILE A 34 21.72 -34.92 7.82
C ILE A 34 22.03 -34.60 6.36
N VAL A 35 20.99 -34.38 5.59
CA VAL A 35 21.06 -33.88 4.20
C VAL A 35 20.46 -32.50 4.18
N VAL A 36 21.25 -31.51 3.75
CA VAL A 36 20.83 -30.14 3.58
C VAL A 36 20.65 -29.87 2.09
N ALA A 37 19.48 -29.39 1.68
CA ALA A 37 19.23 -28.99 0.33
C ALA A 37 18.90 -27.49 0.28
N TYR A 38 19.70 -26.72 -0.43
CA TYR A 38 19.40 -25.33 -0.76
C TYR A 38 18.60 -25.27 -2.06
N VAL A 39 17.40 -24.71 -2.00
CA VAL A 39 16.50 -24.54 -3.13
C VAL A 39 16.46 -23.07 -3.50
N PRO A 40 17.07 -22.65 -4.63
CA PRO A 40 17.08 -21.26 -5.02
C PRO A 40 15.67 -20.77 -5.39
N GLU A 41 15.37 -19.53 -5.09
CA GLU A 41 14.12 -18.91 -5.54
C GLU A 41 14.14 -18.72 -7.06
N LEU A 42 13.08 -19.15 -7.71
CA LEU A 42 12.92 -18.93 -9.15
C LEU A 42 12.69 -17.45 -9.47
N PRO A 43 13.26 -16.95 -10.58
CA PRO A 43 12.91 -15.66 -11.12
C PRO A 43 11.39 -15.51 -11.32
N LYS A 44 10.85 -14.30 -11.16
CA LYS A 44 9.41 -14.03 -11.27
C LYS A 44 8.82 -14.52 -12.59
N ASN A 45 9.56 -14.36 -13.70
CA ASN A 45 9.15 -14.81 -15.04
C ASN A 45 9.16 -16.33 -15.25
N GLN A 46 9.62 -17.09 -14.27
CA GLN A 46 9.62 -18.56 -14.31
C GLN A 46 8.63 -19.17 -13.30
N LYS A 47 7.90 -18.37 -12.56
CA LYS A 47 6.86 -18.83 -11.63
C LYS A 47 5.53 -19.04 -12.34
N PRO A 48 4.67 -19.95 -11.84
CA PRO A 48 4.88 -20.82 -10.69
C PRO A 48 5.74 -22.06 -11.05
N CYS A 49 6.44 -22.61 -10.07
CA CYS A 49 7.02 -23.93 -10.15
C CYS A 49 5.94 -24.99 -9.89
N TYR A 50 5.91 -26.06 -10.68
CA TYR A 50 4.91 -27.10 -10.51
C TYR A 50 5.44 -28.50 -10.85
N ILE A 51 4.79 -29.54 -10.34
CA ILE A 51 5.09 -30.92 -10.65
C ILE A 51 4.68 -31.20 -12.11
N THR A 52 5.65 -31.49 -12.97
CA THR A 52 5.46 -31.64 -14.44
C THR A 52 4.31 -32.57 -14.80
N GLN A 53 4.23 -33.75 -14.15
CA GLN A 53 3.19 -34.76 -14.43
C GLN A 53 1.78 -34.31 -14.05
N LYS A 54 1.65 -33.36 -13.08
CA LYS A 54 0.34 -32.87 -12.63
C LYS A 54 -0.12 -31.63 -13.41
N GLY A 55 0.80 -30.95 -14.12
CA GLY A 55 0.52 -29.72 -14.80
C GLY A 55 0.43 -28.53 -13.85
N ARG A 56 0.32 -27.32 -14.42
CA ARG A 56 0.43 -26.05 -13.71
C ARG A 56 -0.58 -25.88 -12.57
N TYR A 57 -1.85 -26.20 -12.82
CA TYR A 57 -2.94 -25.92 -11.85
C TYR A 57 -3.07 -26.99 -10.75
N GLU A 58 -2.68 -28.23 -11.03
CA GLU A 58 -2.76 -29.33 -10.07
C GLU A 58 -1.43 -29.59 -9.36
N GLY A 59 -0.32 -29.10 -9.93
CA GLY A 59 1.03 -29.38 -9.46
C GLY A 59 1.75 -28.23 -8.77
N ALA A 60 1.13 -27.04 -8.67
CA ALA A 60 1.72 -25.88 -8.02
C ALA A 60 1.28 -25.79 -6.53
N PHE A 61 2.27 -25.63 -5.65
CA PHE A 61 2.07 -25.60 -4.20
C PHE A 61 2.79 -24.42 -3.58
N ILE A 62 2.27 -23.99 -2.43
CA ILE A 62 2.91 -23.00 -1.56
C ILE A 62 3.05 -23.57 -0.15
N ARG A 63 4.18 -23.31 0.50
CA ARG A 63 4.39 -23.64 1.91
C ARG A 63 3.54 -22.73 2.78
N SER A 64 2.71 -23.34 3.65
CA SER A 64 1.87 -22.60 4.60
C SER A 64 1.97 -23.28 5.96
N GLY A 65 2.76 -22.68 6.87
CA GLY A 65 3.05 -23.29 8.17
C GLY A 65 3.72 -24.65 8.04
N ASP A 66 3.13 -25.69 8.61
CA ASP A 66 3.69 -27.05 8.62
C ASP A 66 3.33 -27.88 7.38
N GLY A 67 2.49 -27.36 6.48
CA GLY A 67 2.00 -28.11 5.32
C GLY A 67 2.22 -27.41 3.99
N ASP A 68 2.05 -28.18 2.93
CA ASP A 68 2.03 -27.69 1.56
C ASP A 68 0.57 -27.57 1.10
N ARG A 69 0.16 -26.35 0.75
CA ARG A 69 -1.17 -26.06 0.19
C ARG A 69 -1.06 -25.93 -1.33
N ARG A 70 -1.96 -26.57 -2.06
CA ARG A 70 -2.09 -26.33 -3.49
C ARG A 70 -2.53 -24.90 -3.75
N LEU A 71 -1.91 -24.24 -4.72
CA LEU A 71 -2.34 -22.94 -5.19
C LEU A 71 -3.70 -23.03 -5.87
N SER A 72 -4.55 -22.04 -5.66
CA SER A 72 -5.78 -21.87 -6.44
C SER A 72 -5.44 -21.49 -7.89
N PRO A 73 -6.34 -21.72 -8.86
CA PRO A 73 -6.13 -21.24 -10.23
C PRO A 73 -5.79 -19.76 -10.31
N TYR A 74 -6.48 -18.92 -9.56
CA TYR A 74 -6.21 -17.48 -9.48
C TYR A 74 -4.78 -17.18 -9.00
N GLU A 75 -4.29 -17.86 -7.96
CA GLU A 75 -2.91 -17.68 -7.48
C GLU A 75 -1.87 -18.12 -8.51
N VAL A 76 -2.15 -19.20 -9.23
CA VAL A 76 -1.32 -19.71 -10.33
C VAL A 76 -1.21 -18.67 -11.44
N ASP A 77 -2.32 -18.08 -11.85
CA ASP A 77 -2.36 -17.06 -12.90
C ASP A 77 -1.66 -15.78 -12.48
N ARG A 78 -1.82 -15.34 -11.21
CA ARG A 78 -1.05 -14.19 -10.66
C ARG A 78 0.46 -14.43 -10.71
N LEU A 79 0.93 -15.62 -10.40
CA LEU A 79 2.36 -15.95 -10.52
C LEU A 79 2.83 -15.98 -11.98
N ALA A 80 2.02 -16.50 -12.88
CA ALA A 80 2.33 -16.58 -14.30
C ALA A 80 2.42 -15.19 -14.96
N GLU A 81 1.67 -14.21 -14.48
CA GLU A 81 1.75 -12.81 -14.95
C GLU A 81 3.14 -12.17 -14.75
N GLY A 82 3.97 -12.72 -13.86
CA GLY A 82 5.35 -12.27 -13.72
C GLY A 82 6.22 -12.45 -14.98
N ALA A 83 5.74 -13.20 -15.96
CA ALA A 83 6.43 -13.45 -17.22
C ALA A 83 6.10 -12.44 -18.34
N PHE A 84 5.04 -11.63 -18.21
CA PHE A 84 4.58 -10.69 -19.22
C PHE A 84 3.90 -9.48 -18.59
N GLN A 85 3.74 -8.42 -19.39
CA GLN A 85 2.93 -7.25 -19.02
C GLN A 85 1.47 -7.54 -19.35
N PRO A 86 0.54 -7.59 -18.38
CA PRO A 86 -0.88 -7.74 -18.67
C PRO A 86 -1.45 -6.47 -19.32
N HIS A 87 -2.47 -6.64 -20.15
CA HIS A 87 -3.14 -5.56 -20.87
C HIS A 87 -4.67 -5.59 -20.66
N TYR A 88 -5.11 -6.06 -19.50
CA TYR A 88 -6.55 -6.10 -19.16
C TYR A 88 -7.17 -4.71 -19.12
N ASP A 89 -6.39 -3.69 -18.81
CA ASP A 89 -6.82 -2.31 -18.71
C ASP A 89 -7.19 -1.67 -20.05
N ILE A 90 -6.67 -2.18 -21.17
CA ILE A 90 -7.04 -1.72 -22.52
C ILE A 90 -7.97 -2.68 -23.27
N GLU A 91 -8.49 -3.71 -22.62
CA GLU A 91 -9.49 -4.58 -23.24
C GLU A 91 -10.71 -3.78 -23.71
N PRO A 92 -11.21 -4.05 -24.94
CA PRO A 92 -12.40 -3.39 -25.42
C PRO A 92 -13.65 -3.82 -24.63
N VAL A 93 -14.50 -2.85 -24.31
CA VAL A 93 -15.81 -3.11 -23.71
C VAL A 93 -16.87 -2.96 -24.78
N ALA A 94 -17.04 -4.01 -25.59
CA ALA A 94 -17.89 -3.99 -26.78
C ALA A 94 -19.38 -3.67 -26.51
N ALA A 95 -19.84 -3.88 -25.27
CA ALA A 95 -21.20 -3.53 -24.84
C ALA A 95 -21.37 -2.03 -24.53
N ALA A 96 -20.26 -1.27 -24.42
CA ALA A 96 -20.26 0.16 -24.14
C ALA A 96 -20.12 0.98 -25.43
N SER A 97 -20.51 2.25 -25.35
CA SER A 97 -20.38 3.24 -26.41
C SER A 97 -19.74 4.52 -25.86
N ILE A 98 -19.41 5.47 -26.73
CA ILE A 98 -18.91 6.79 -26.36
C ILE A 98 -19.91 7.58 -25.50
N ASP A 99 -21.21 7.30 -25.63
CA ASP A 99 -22.27 7.94 -24.84
C ASP A 99 -22.26 7.46 -23.35
N ASP A 100 -21.61 6.35 -23.05
CA ASP A 100 -21.38 5.92 -21.68
C ASP A 100 -20.22 6.68 -20.99
N LEU A 101 -19.54 7.59 -21.72
CA LEU A 101 -18.44 8.40 -21.23
C LEU A 101 -18.83 9.86 -20.96
N ASN A 102 -18.26 10.45 -19.93
CA ASN A 102 -18.46 11.86 -19.57
C ASN A 102 -17.71 12.78 -20.54
N LYS A 103 -18.46 13.56 -21.34
CA LYS A 103 -17.92 14.46 -22.36
C LYS A 103 -16.97 15.52 -21.81
N ASN A 104 -17.22 16.04 -20.61
CA ASN A 104 -16.36 17.05 -19.98
C ASN A 104 -14.99 16.44 -19.62
N THR A 105 -14.99 15.23 -19.06
CA THR A 105 -13.77 14.50 -18.76
C THR A 105 -12.96 14.18 -20.01
N LEU A 106 -13.63 13.71 -21.10
CA LEU A 106 -12.98 13.47 -22.39
C LEU A 106 -12.34 14.76 -22.95
N THR A 107 -13.05 15.86 -22.92
CA THR A 107 -12.56 17.17 -23.38
C THR A 107 -11.34 17.61 -22.59
N ALA A 108 -11.34 17.42 -21.26
CA ALA A 108 -10.23 17.76 -20.41
C ALA A 108 -8.99 16.87 -20.69
N ILE A 109 -9.17 15.57 -20.90
CA ILE A 109 -8.10 14.64 -21.28
C ILE A 109 -7.48 15.03 -22.62
N ILE A 110 -8.29 15.30 -23.63
CA ILE A 110 -7.84 15.73 -24.97
C ILE A 110 -7.03 17.03 -24.87
N ARG A 111 -7.57 18.03 -24.17
CA ARG A 111 -6.89 19.29 -23.92
C ARG A 111 -5.53 19.07 -23.28
N ARG A 112 -5.47 18.28 -22.21
CA ARG A 112 -4.23 17.97 -21.51
C ARG A 112 -3.22 17.25 -22.41
N ALA A 113 -3.67 16.31 -23.24
CA ALA A 113 -2.81 15.62 -24.19
C ALA A 113 -2.18 16.59 -25.20
N ARG A 114 -2.97 17.54 -25.72
CA ARG A 114 -2.49 18.59 -26.63
C ARG A 114 -1.49 19.52 -25.96
N ASP A 115 -1.74 19.88 -24.69
CA ASP A 115 -0.85 20.75 -23.92
C ASP A 115 0.52 20.09 -23.65
N ILE A 116 0.52 18.79 -23.30
CA ILE A 116 1.77 18.06 -23.00
C ILE A 116 2.56 17.71 -24.26
N PHE A 117 1.87 17.28 -25.32
CA PHE A 117 2.49 16.80 -26.54
C PHE A 117 1.94 17.52 -27.80
N PRO A 118 2.12 18.85 -27.90
CA PRO A 118 1.55 19.62 -29.02
C PRO A 118 2.04 19.13 -30.37
N ARG A 119 3.28 18.69 -30.49
CA ARG A 119 3.82 18.16 -31.74
C ARG A 119 3.13 16.88 -32.23
N VAL A 120 2.52 16.12 -31.32
CA VAL A 120 1.84 14.85 -31.64
C VAL A 120 0.36 15.05 -31.84
N PHE A 121 -0.27 15.86 -30.98
CA PHE A 121 -1.74 15.90 -30.86
C PHE A 121 -2.40 17.19 -31.39
N ALA A 122 -1.63 18.24 -31.72
CA ALA A 122 -2.21 19.54 -32.09
C ALA A 122 -3.21 19.44 -33.25
N THR A 123 -2.91 18.65 -34.27
CA THR A 123 -3.68 18.58 -35.54
C THR A 123 -4.55 17.32 -35.63
N LEU A 124 -4.46 16.41 -34.66
CA LEU A 124 -5.24 15.17 -34.73
C LEU A 124 -6.71 15.39 -34.33
N PRO A 125 -7.65 14.68 -34.98
CA PRO A 125 -9.02 14.62 -34.53
C PRO A 125 -9.14 14.08 -33.09
N ASP A 126 -10.12 14.56 -32.34
CA ASP A 126 -10.37 14.18 -30.95
C ASP A 126 -10.51 12.67 -30.77
N GLU A 127 -11.26 12.00 -31.63
CA GLU A 127 -11.44 10.55 -31.61
C GLU A 127 -10.10 9.81 -31.78
N THR A 128 -9.27 10.28 -32.72
CA THR A 128 -7.94 9.70 -32.93
C THR A 128 -7.06 9.85 -31.69
N ILE A 129 -7.12 11.00 -31.01
CA ILE A 129 -6.41 11.23 -29.75
C ILE A 129 -6.89 10.24 -28.68
N LEU A 130 -8.20 10.08 -28.52
CA LEU A 130 -8.78 9.15 -27.54
C LEU A 130 -8.38 7.69 -27.82
N ILE A 131 -8.28 7.28 -29.09
CA ILE A 131 -7.79 5.96 -29.47
C ILE A 131 -6.29 5.81 -29.11
N GLN A 132 -5.47 6.80 -29.46
CA GLN A 132 -4.02 6.74 -29.18
C GLN A 132 -3.69 6.79 -27.68
N LEU A 133 -4.55 7.41 -26.88
CA LEU A 133 -4.43 7.42 -25.42
C LEU A 133 -4.96 6.12 -24.78
N GLY A 134 -5.66 5.27 -25.50
CA GLY A 134 -6.27 4.04 -24.99
C GLY A 134 -7.57 4.27 -24.23
N VAL A 135 -8.24 5.40 -24.43
CA VAL A 135 -9.62 5.64 -23.93
C VAL A 135 -10.64 4.88 -24.78
N LEU A 136 -10.45 4.92 -26.09
CA LEU A 136 -11.25 4.22 -27.07
C LEU A 136 -10.38 3.19 -27.80
N THR A 137 -11.03 2.22 -28.41
CA THR A 137 -10.41 1.25 -29.31
C THR A 137 -11.35 0.89 -30.43
N LYS A 138 -10.81 0.39 -31.53
CA LYS A 138 -11.60 -0.10 -32.68
C LYS A 138 -11.66 -1.62 -32.66
N VAL A 139 -12.87 -2.15 -32.65
CA VAL A 139 -13.14 -3.59 -32.77
C VAL A 139 -14.00 -3.76 -34.03
N ASP A 140 -13.46 -4.46 -35.02
CA ASP A 140 -14.02 -4.51 -36.37
C ASP A 140 -14.24 -3.08 -36.93
N ASP A 141 -15.47 -2.71 -37.25
CA ASP A 141 -15.83 -1.37 -37.73
C ASP A 141 -16.47 -0.47 -36.66
N ARG A 142 -16.48 -0.91 -35.41
CA ARG A 142 -17.08 -0.15 -34.29
C ARG A 142 -15.99 0.40 -33.37
N ILE A 143 -16.19 1.63 -32.93
CA ILE A 143 -15.36 2.25 -31.88
C ILE A 143 -16.10 2.09 -30.55
N CYS A 144 -15.41 1.56 -29.56
CA CYS A 144 -15.94 1.38 -28.22
C CYS A 144 -14.91 1.79 -27.16
N PRO A 145 -15.35 2.10 -25.93
CA PRO A 145 -14.45 2.34 -24.82
C PRO A 145 -13.60 1.12 -24.49
N THR A 146 -12.38 1.37 -24.03
CA THR A 146 -11.59 0.38 -23.31
C THR A 146 -12.01 0.32 -21.84
N LEU A 147 -11.55 -0.68 -21.11
CA LEU A 147 -11.75 -0.73 -19.67
C LEU A 147 -11.18 0.52 -18.98
N SER A 148 -9.93 0.95 -19.32
CA SER A 148 -9.36 2.20 -18.83
C SER A 148 -10.20 3.42 -19.13
N GLY A 149 -10.71 3.51 -20.37
CA GLY A 149 -11.59 4.61 -20.78
C GLY A 149 -12.85 4.69 -19.91
N LEU A 150 -13.50 3.55 -19.65
CA LEU A 150 -14.66 3.49 -18.76
C LEU A 150 -14.28 3.84 -17.30
N LEU A 151 -13.18 3.31 -16.80
CA LEU A 151 -12.75 3.56 -15.41
C LEU A 151 -12.38 5.03 -15.16
N VAL A 152 -11.90 5.73 -16.19
CA VAL A 152 -11.44 7.12 -16.07
C VAL A 152 -12.55 8.13 -16.36
N ALA A 153 -13.38 7.86 -17.38
CA ALA A 153 -14.37 8.79 -17.88
C ALA A 153 -15.80 8.21 -17.94
N GLY A 154 -16.01 6.96 -17.54
CA GLY A 154 -17.34 6.35 -17.57
C GLY A 154 -18.32 7.01 -16.62
N ILE A 155 -19.56 7.21 -17.07
CA ILE A 155 -20.65 7.72 -16.22
C ILE A 155 -21.03 6.67 -15.17
N PHE A 156 -21.15 5.41 -15.58
CA PHE A 156 -21.49 4.30 -14.69
C PHE A 156 -20.80 3.01 -15.15
N PRO A 157 -19.47 2.87 -14.93
CA PRO A 157 -18.69 1.67 -15.29
C PRO A 157 -19.24 0.37 -14.69
N GLN A 158 -19.88 0.45 -13.51
CA GLN A 158 -20.43 -0.68 -12.79
C GLN A 158 -21.63 -1.32 -13.49
N ARG A 159 -22.24 -0.65 -14.48
CA ARG A 159 -23.22 -1.27 -15.38
C ARG A 159 -22.61 -2.46 -16.13
N PHE A 160 -21.34 -2.38 -16.49
CA PHE A 160 -20.62 -3.40 -17.24
C PHE A 160 -19.81 -4.33 -16.32
N PHE A 161 -19.31 -3.77 -15.21
CA PHE A 161 -18.47 -4.45 -14.24
C PHE A 161 -18.95 -4.14 -12.81
N PRO A 162 -20.01 -4.82 -12.32
CA PRO A 162 -20.68 -4.46 -11.06
C PRO A 162 -19.78 -4.35 -9.84
N ARG A 163 -18.67 -5.14 -9.80
CA ARG A 163 -17.76 -5.17 -8.64
C ARG A 163 -16.53 -4.26 -8.78
N LEU A 164 -16.41 -3.47 -9.86
CA LEU A 164 -15.37 -2.45 -9.99
C LEU A 164 -15.76 -1.16 -9.25
N GLU A 165 -15.95 -1.28 -7.95
CA GLU A 165 -16.43 -0.28 -7.01
C GLU A 165 -15.53 -0.21 -5.77
N VAL A 166 -15.76 0.76 -4.90
CA VAL A 166 -15.22 0.82 -3.55
C VAL A 166 -16.35 0.55 -2.56
N VAL A 167 -16.13 -0.40 -1.63
CA VAL A 167 -17.03 -0.61 -0.51
C VAL A 167 -16.42 0.02 0.73
N PHE A 168 -17.06 1.08 1.22
CA PHE A 168 -16.69 1.74 2.46
C PHE A 168 -17.53 1.20 3.61
N THR A 169 -16.89 0.76 4.71
CA THR A 169 -17.58 0.21 5.86
C THR A 169 -16.99 0.75 7.17
N VAL A 170 -17.86 1.16 8.10
CA VAL A 170 -17.48 1.61 9.45
C VAL A 170 -17.90 0.56 10.47
N TYR A 171 -16.94 0.03 11.22
CA TYR A 171 -17.14 -0.97 12.25
C TYR A 171 -17.16 -0.34 13.65
N PRO A 172 -18.03 -0.81 14.59
CA PRO A 172 -18.11 -0.27 15.95
C PRO A 172 -16.90 -0.62 16.83
N GLY A 173 -16.13 -1.62 16.45
CA GLY A 173 -14.99 -2.15 17.19
C GLY A 173 -13.75 -2.34 16.35
N VAL A 174 -12.91 -3.29 16.76
CA VAL A 174 -11.62 -3.62 16.13
C VAL A 174 -11.70 -4.83 15.19
N SER A 175 -12.88 -5.41 14.99
CA SER A 175 -13.09 -6.59 14.14
C SER A 175 -14.28 -6.45 13.20
N LYS A 176 -14.30 -7.22 12.09
CA LYS A 176 -15.43 -7.32 11.16
C LYS A 176 -16.66 -8.03 11.77
N THR A 177 -16.49 -8.74 12.89
CA THR A 177 -17.59 -9.43 13.57
C THR A 177 -18.54 -8.48 14.30
N GLY A 178 -18.14 -7.21 14.47
CA GLY A 178 -18.92 -6.21 15.16
C GLY A 178 -18.84 -6.33 16.69
N ASN A 179 -19.86 -5.80 17.37
CA ASN A 179 -19.94 -5.85 18.83
C ASN A 179 -20.90 -6.98 19.23
N GLU A 180 -20.36 -8.06 19.79
CA GLU A 180 -21.14 -9.25 20.22
C GLU A 180 -22.20 -8.91 21.28
N LYS A 181 -21.95 -7.90 22.13
CA LYS A 181 -22.89 -7.50 23.20
C LYS A 181 -24.11 -6.75 22.67
N THR A 182 -23.96 -5.99 21.59
CA THR A 182 -25.05 -5.16 21.03
C THR A 182 -25.67 -5.74 19.78
N GLY A 183 -25.03 -6.77 19.17
CA GLY A 183 -25.45 -7.34 17.88
C GLY A 183 -25.20 -6.42 16.68
N VAL A 184 -24.61 -5.23 16.89
CA VAL A 184 -24.32 -4.28 15.81
C VAL A 184 -23.07 -4.73 15.05
N ARG A 185 -23.27 -5.12 13.79
CA ARG A 185 -22.18 -5.61 12.94
C ARG A 185 -21.36 -4.48 12.33
N TYR A 186 -22.00 -3.45 11.79
CA TYR A 186 -21.38 -2.24 11.25
C TYR A 186 -22.24 -1.02 11.55
N LEU A 187 -21.63 0.15 11.64
CA LEU A 187 -22.33 1.43 11.90
C LEU A 187 -22.79 2.08 10.60
N ASP A 188 -22.05 1.85 9.52
CA ASP A 188 -22.34 2.38 8.19
C ASP A 188 -21.68 1.51 7.13
N SER A 189 -22.31 1.39 5.95
CA SER A 189 -21.75 0.70 4.80
C SER A 189 -22.30 1.32 3.53
N LYS A 190 -21.40 1.63 2.58
CA LYS A 190 -21.77 2.25 1.32
C LYS A 190 -20.96 1.66 0.16
N GLU A 191 -21.66 1.29 -0.90
CA GLU A 191 -21.09 1.01 -2.20
C GLU A 191 -20.87 2.35 -2.92
N ILE A 192 -19.63 2.61 -3.32
CA ILE A 192 -19.21 3.84 -4.00
C ILE A 192 -18.90 3.47 -5.45
N VAL A 193 -19.69 4.01 -6.35
CA VAL A 193 -19.69 3.71 -7.79
C VAL A 193 -19.34 4.96 -8.60
N GLY A 194 -19.11 4.80 -9.91
CA GLY A 194 -18.72 5.85 -10.83
C GLY A 194 -17.34 5.61 -11.41
N SER A 195 -16.77 6.64 -12.03
CA SER A 195 -15.39 6.65 -12.50
C SER A 195 -14.39 6.62 -11.32
N ILE A 196 -13.11 6.33 -11.56
CA ILE A 196 -12.06 6.39 -10.53
C ILE A 196 -12.01 7.77 -9.85
N PRO A 197 -12.04 8.92 -10.58
CA PRO A 197 -12.13 10.22 -9.94
C PRO A 197 -13.32 10.36 -8.99
N ASP A 198 -14.53 9.93 -9.44
CA ASP A 198 -15.74 10.01 -8.63
C ASP A 198 -15.64 9.15 -7.37
N MET A 199 -15.21 7.90 -7.54
CA MET A 199 -15.00 6.98 -6.41
C MET A 199 -13.96 7.52 -5.41
N LEU A 200 -12.91 8.16 -5.89
CA LEU A 200 -11.89 8.76 -5.03
C LEU A 200 -12.46 9.93 -4.22
N VAL A 201 -13.16 10.88 -4.85
CA VAL A 201 -13.81 12.03 -4.17
C VAL A 201 -14.76 11.53 -3.09
N GLU A 202 -15.64 10.59 -3.45
CA GLU A 202 -16.67 10.10 -2.53
C GLU A 202 -16.07 9.30 -1.37
N THR A 203 -15.06 8.47 -1.64
CA THR A 203 -14.37 7.73 -0.57
C THR A 203 -13.69 8.69 0.42
N LEU A 204 -13.01 9.72 -0.06
CA LEU A 204 -12.40 10.74 0.80
C LEU A 204 -13.44 11.49 1.62
N THR A 205 -14.56 11.86 1.02
CA THR A 205 -15.69 12.50 1.70
C THR A 205 -16.24 11.62 2.82
N MET A 206 -16.46 10.32 2.55
CA MET A 206 -16.93 9.37 3.57
C MET A 206 -15.94 9.20 4.71
N VAL A 207 -14.63 9.06 4.40
CA VAL A 207 -13.59 8.99 5.44
C VAL A 207 -13.59 10.26 6.27
N GLN A 208 -13.64 11.45 5.64
CA GLN A 208 -13.62 12.73 6.33
C GLN A 208 -14.85 12.92 7.23
N MET A 209 -16.02 12.52 6.78
CA MET A 209 -17.27 12.60 7.57
C MET A 209 -17.29 11.67 8.79
N ARG A 210 -16.58 10.55 8.72
CA ARG A 210 -16.58 9.50 9.75
C ARG A 210 -15.38 9.53 10.69
N MET A 211 -14.27 10.18 10.29
CA MET A 211 -13.15 10.37 11.20
C MET A 211 -13.45 11.46 12.23
N ASN A 212 -12.91 11.29 13.43
CA ASN A 212 -12.96 12.34 14.41
C ASN A 212 -11.89 13.38 14.14
N THR A 213 -12.24 14.64 14.38
CA THR A 213 -11.31 15.76 14.32
C THR A 213 -11.04 16.22 15.74
N GLY A 214 -9.81 16.04 16.21
CA GLY A 214 -9.34 16.64 17.45
C GLY A 214 -9.07 18.13 17.23
N ALA A 215 -9.32 18.94 18.24
CA ALA A 215 -8.94 20.35 18.20
C ALA A 215 -7.70 20.57 19.06
N VAL A 216 -6.75 21.27 18.50
CA VAL A 216 -5.50 21.59 19.15
C VAL A 216 -5.31 23.12 19.15
N LEU A 217 -4.83 23.66 20.26
CA LEU A 217 -4.47 25.08 20.36
C LEU A 217 -2.98 25.24 20.04
N GLU A 218 -2.69 25.90 18.92
CA GLU A 218 -1.34 26.32 18.53
C GLU A 218 -1.23 27.84 18.77
N GLY A 219 -0.73 28.21 19.96
CA GLY A 219 -0.83 29.59 20.45
C GLY A 219 -2.28 30.02 20.73
N ALA A 220 -2.75 31.06 20.06
CA ALA A 220 -4.13 31.56 20.15
C ALA A 220 -5.08 30.93 19.08
N LEU A 221 -4.56 30.08 18.20
CA LEU A 221 -5.32 29.51 17.08
C LEU A 221 -5.68 28.05 17.36
N ARG A 222 -6.95 27.72 17.11
CA ARG A 222 -7.42 26.33 17.09
C ARG A 222 -7.04 25.69 15.75
N LYS A 223 -6.34 24.57 15.80
CA LYS A 223 -6.01 23.73 14.65
C LYS A 223 -6.75 22.42 14.76
N ASP A 224 -7.53 22.12 13.74
CA ASP A 224 -8.23 20.84 13.66
C ASP A 224 -7.27 19.76 13.17
N VAL A 225 -7.19 18.66 13.93
CA VAL A 225 -6.27 17.55 13.67
C VAL A 225 -7.08 16.28 13.43
N PRO A 226 -7.17 15.82 12.18
CA PRO A 226 -7.94 14.63 11.84
C PRO A 226 -7.27 13.33 12.32
N ASP A 227 -8.06 12.27 12.49
CA ASP A 227 -7.59 10.92 12.86
C ASP A 227 -6.55 10.38 11.85
N TYR A 228 -6.69 10.75 10.57
CA TYR A 228 -5.79 10.36 9.47
C TYR A 228 -5.48 11.56 8.57
N PRO A 229 -4.23 11.72 8.07
CA PRO A 229 -3.91 12.73 7.05
C PRO A 229 -4.64 12.42 5.75
N LEU A 230 -5.51 13.31 5.28
CA LEU A 230 -6.30 13.08 4.05
C LEU A 230 -5.42 12.86 2.82
N ILE A 231 -4.25 13.48 2.76
CA ILE A 231 -3.28 13.29 1.67
C ILE A 231 -2.82 11.83 1.62
N ALA A 232 -2.51 11.22 2.78
CA ALA A 232 -2.12 9.81 2.83
C ALA A 232 -3.28 8.88 2.45
N VAL A 233 -4.51 9.18 2.90
CA VAL A 233 -5.71 8.40 2.53
C VAL A 233 -6.00 8.51 1.04
N ARG A 234 -5.93 9.73 0.47
CA ARG A 234 -6.11 9.98 -0.96
C ARG A 234 -5.15 9.13 -1.79
N GLU A 235 -3.89 9.20 -1.46
CA GLU A 235 -2.86 8.47 -2.19
C GLU A 235 -3.04 6.96 -2.09
N ALA A 236 -3.39 6.45 -0.89
CA ALA A 236 -3.63 5.03 -0.69
C ALA A 236 -4.86 4.51 -1.48
N VAL A 237 -5.95 5.29 -1.53
CA VAL A 237 -7.16 4.92 -2.30
C VAL A 237 -6.88 5.03 -3.80
N ALA A 238 -6.19 6.09 -4.26
CA ALA A 238 -5.80 6.23 -5.66
C ALA A 238 -4.92 5.04 -6.10
N ASN A 239 -3.91 4.67 -5.30
CA ASN A 239 -3.06 3.52 -5.57
C ASN A 239 -3.85 2.19 -5.57
N ALA A 240 -4.80 2.03 -4.65
CA ALA A 240 -5.66 0.84 -4.60
C ALA A 240 -6.50 0.69 -5.88
N LEU A 241 -7.04 1.79 -6.42
CA LEU A 241 -7.81 1.81 -7.67
C LEU A 241 -6.91 1.67 -8.91
N GLN A 242 -5.74 2.29 -8.91
CA GLN A 242 -4.79 2.26 -10.03
C GLN A 242 -4.14 0.87 -10.21
N HIS A 243 -3.72 0.24 -9.12
CA HIS A 243 -2.88 -0.95 -9.13
C HIS A 243 -3.62 -2.26 -8.85
N ARG A 244 -4.95 -2.21 -8.65
CA ARG A 244 -5.73 -3.44 -8.46
C ARG A 244 -5.61 -4.39 -9.66
N ASP A 245 -5.95 -5.63 -9.41
CA ASP A 245 -6.09 -6.62 -10.47
C ASP A 245 -7.38 -6.41 -11.27
N TYR A 246 -7.23 -6.12 -12.56
CA TYR A 246 -8.31 -5.98 -13.52
C TYR A 246 -8.48 -7.20 -14.43
N SER A 247 -7.82 -8.31 -14.14
CA SER A 247 -8.06 -9.58 -14.85
C SER A 247 -9.50 -10.07 -14.65
N PRO A 248 -9.98 -11.00 -15.46
CA PRO A 248 -11.30 -11.62 -15.28
C PRO A 248 -11.55 -12.13 -13.86
N ASP A 249 -10.54 -12.73 -13.22
CA ASP A 249 -10.63 -13.23 -11.84
C ASP A 249 -10.69 -12.08 -10.82
N GLY A 250 -9.94 -10.99 -11.04
CA GLY A 250 -9.90 -9.83 -10.15
C GLY A 250 -11.13 -8.93 -10.24
N ARG A 251 -11.86 -8.95 -11.38
CA ARG A 251 -13.06 -8.13 -11.60
C ARG A 251 -14.23 -8.48 -10.69
N GLY A 252 -14.26 -9.69 -10.14
CA GLY A 252 -15.29 -10.15 -9.21
C GLY A 252 -15.16 -9.62 -7.78
N THR A 253 -14.09 -8.87 -7.47
CA THR A 253 -13.80 -8.39 -6.11
C THR A 253 -13.67 -6.86 -6.10
N HIS A 254 -14.24 -6.20 -5.10
CA HIS A 254 -14.19 -4.73 -4.95
C HIS A 254 -12.95 -4.27 -4.16
N VAL A 255 -12.67 -2.98 -4.17
CA VAL A 255 -11.75 -2.34 -3.24
C VAL A 255 -12.48 -2.11 -1.92
N GLU A 256 -11.89 -2.55 -0.80
CA GLU A 256 -12.46 -2.34 0.54
C GLU A 256 -11.78 -1.18 1.24
N VAL A 257 -12.56 -0.28 1.82
CA VAL A 257 -12.09 0.77 2.75
C VAL A 257 -12.83 0.57 4.06
N ASN A 258 -12.15 -0.02 5.04
CA ASN A 258 -12.74 -0.42 6.32
C ASN A 258 -12.21 0.48 7.44
N MET A 259 -13.11 1.22 8.06
CA MET A 259 -12.81 2.08 9.23
C MET A 259 -13.20 1.38 10.50
N TYR A 260 -12.23 1.10 11.36
CA TYR A 260 -12.40 0.54 12.70
C TYR A 260 -12.25 1.61 13.77
N SER A 261 -12.52 1.26 15.02
CA SER A 261 -12.34 2.18 16.14
C SER A 261 -10.86 2.62 16.36
N ASP A 262 -9.90 1.81 15.91
CA ASP A 262 -8.44 1.97 16.12
C ASP A 262 -7.62 2.16 14.86
N ARG A 263 -8.19 1.94 13.66
CA ARG A 263 -7.46 1.96 12.38
C ARG A 263 -8.36 2.14 11.17
N LEU A 264 -7.72 2.48 10.05
CA LEU A 264 -8.29 2.46 8.69
C LEU A 264 -7.54 1.42 7.86
N GLU A 265 -8.25 0.51 7.22
CA GLU A 265 -7.72 -0.49 6.30
C GLU A 265 -8.19 -0.22 4.87
N ILE A 266 -7.26 -0.22 3.91
CA ILE A 266 -7.54 -0.11 2.48
C ILE A 266 -6.99 -1.37 1.83
N THR A 267 -7.88 -2.15 1.20
CA THR A 267 -7.53 -3.45 0.58
C THR A 267 -7.97 -3.45 -0.88
N ASN A 268 -7.07 -3.82 -1.78
CA ASN A 268 -7.39 -4.03 -3.18
C ASN A 268 -7.05 -5.45 -3.65
N PRO A 269 -7.80 -6.00 -4.63
CA PRO A 269 -7.49 -7.27 -5.27
C PRO A 269 -6.15 -7.20 -6.01
N GLY A 270 -5.38 -8.28 -5.96
CA GLY A 270 -4.06 -8.39 -6.54
C GLY A 270 -2.95 -7.87 -5.62
N GLY A 271 -1.87 -8.63 -5.51
CA GLY A 271 -0.67 -8.25 -4.78
C GLY A 271 0.23 -7.30 -5.58
N LEU A 272 1.40 -6.99 -5.02
CA LEU A 272 2.43 -6.20 -5.69
C LEU A 272 2.85 -6.85 -7.02
N PHE A 273 3.06 -6.02 -8.04
CA PHE A 273 3.35 -6.45 -9.41
C PHE A 273 4.79 -6.14 -9.83
N GLY A 274 5.31 -6.92 -10.79
CA GLY A 274 6.59 -6.69 -11.42
C GLY A 274 7.77 -6.78 -10.44
N SER A 275 8.68 -5.83 -10.50
CA SER A 275 9.87 -5.76 -9.64
C SER A 275 9.59 -5.19 -8.25
N THR A 276 8.38 -4.69 -7.99
CA THR A 276 8.03 -4.07 -6.71
C THR A 276 7.90 -5.13 -5.61
N THR A 277 8.57 -4.91 -4.48
CA THR A 277 8.48 -5.70 -3.25
C THR A 277 8.12 -4.79 -2.08
N ILE A 278 7.76 -5.37 -0.93
CA ILE A 278 7.45 -4.56 0.28
C ILE A 278 8.67 -3.70 0.66
N GLU A 279 9.88 -4.25 0.55
CA GLU A 279 11.13 -3.57 0.92
C GLU A 279 11.52 -2.47 -0.08
N SER A 280 11.00 -2.53 -1.31
CA SER A 280 11.26 -1.54 -2.37
C SER A 280 10.19 -0.46 -2.46
N LEU A 281 9.04 -0.63 -1.79
CA LEU A 281 8.01 0.41 -1.74
C LEU A 281 8.58 1.72 -1.17
N GLY A 282 8.28 2.84 -1.81
CA GLY A 282 8.78 4.15 -1.40
C GLY A 282 10.24 4.43 -1.71
N LYS A 283 10.95 3.55 -2.42
CA LYS A 283 12.31 3.82 -2.91
C LYS A 283 12.28 4.41 -4.31
N GLU A 284 13.16 5.40 -4.54
CA GLU A 284 13.28 6.05 -5.85
C GLU A 284 13.67 5.06 -6.96
N GLY A 285 13.09 5.25 -8.15
CA GLY A 285 13.44 4.49 -9.34
C GLY A 285 12.84 3.10 -9.46
N ILE A 286 12.05 2.65 -8.47
CA ILE A 286 11.37 1.35 -8.51
C ILE A 286 9.86 1.58 -8.58
N SER A 287 9.32 1.44 -9.78
CA SER A 287 7.88 1.50 -10.03
C SER A 287 7.52 0.51 -11.13
N SER A 288 6.57 -0.37 -10.84
CA SER A 288 5.99 -1.27 -11.82
C SER A 288 4.47 -1.13 -11.78
N SER A 289 3.86 -0.84 -12.91
CA SER A 289 2.41 -0.77 -13.02
C SER A 289 1.88 -2.01 -13.73
N ARG A 290 0.91 -2.72 -13.12
CA ARG A 290 0.16 -3.77 -13.79
C ARG A 290 -0.72 -3.19 -14.90
N ASN A 291 -1.25 -1.99 -14.69
CA ASN A 291 -2.22 -1.32 -15.53
C ASN A 291 -1.58 -0.04 -16.11
N GLU A 292 -0.72 -0.21 -17.14
CA GLU A 292 0.09 0.90 -17.67
C GLU A 292 -0.75 1.98 -18.34
N TYR A 293 -1.75 1.58 -19.13
CA TYR A 293 -2.63 2.51 -19.83
C TYR A 293 -3.52 3.28 -18.87
N LEU A 294 -4.11 2.58 -17.90
CA LEU A 294 -4.89 3.23 -16.85
C LEU A 294 -4.02 4.22 -16.05
N SER A 295 -2.82 3.79 -15.63
CA SER A 295 -1.87 4.64 -14.89
C SER A 295 -1.54 5.90 -15.66
N ARG A 296 -1.30 5.77 -16.96
CA ARG A 296 -1.05 6.91 -17.85
C ARG A 296 -2.27 7.80 -17.99
N LEU A 297 -3.47 7.25 -18.21
CA LEU A 297 -4.70 8.03 -18.36
C LEU A 297 -5.02 8.84 -17.11
N LEU A 298 -4.78 8.30 -15.92
CA LEU A 298 -5.01 9.01 -14.66
C LEU A 298 -4.13 10.27 -14.50
N THR A 299 -2.98 10.36 -15.23
CA THR A 299 -2.17 11.59 -15.26
C THR A 299 -2.74 12.70 -16.17
N TYR A 300 -3.69 12.37 -17.03
CA TYR A 300 -4.43 13.31 -17.87
C TYR A 300 -5.79 13.67 -17.27
N THR A 301 -6.25 12.90 -16.29
CA THR A 301 -7.59 13.03 -15.73
C THR A 301 -7.61 14.10 -14.65
N PRO A 302 -8.43 15.15 -14.81
CA PRO A 302 -8.51 16.22 -13.83
C PRO A 302 -9.05 15.72 -12.48
N PHE A 303 -8.50 16.24 -11.42
CA PHE A 303 -8.94 15.98 -10.06
C PHE A 303 -8.68 17.23 -9.19
N GLU A 304 -9.74 17.85 -8.67
CA GLU A 304 -9.65 19.14 -7.95
C GLU A 304 -8.83 20.17 -8.74
N SER A 305 -7.74 20.69 -8.16
CA SER A 305 -6.84 21.63 -8.81
C SER A 305 -5.67 20.99 -9.58
N GLY A 306 -5.67 19.64 -9.68
CA GLY A 306 -4.58 18.88 -10.29
C GLY A 306 -5.07 17.67 -11.09
N TYR A 307 -4.43 16.54 -10.90
CA TYR A 307 -4.72 15.27 -11.58
C TYR A 307 -4.85 14.14 -10.55
N VAL A 308 -5.50 13.03 -10.95
CA VAL A 308 -5.73 11.89 -10.07
C VAL A 308 -4.42 11.32 -9.53
N VAL A 309 -3.41 11.15 -10.39
CA VAL A 309 -2.06 10.70 -10.02
C VAL A 309 -0.99 11.52 -10.77
N GLU A 310 0.20 11.60 -10.19
CA GLU A 310 1.37 12.23 -10.84
C GLU A 310 2.25 11.23 -11.60
N ASN A 311 2.10 9.94 -11.32
CA ASN A 311 2.85 8.81 -11.92
C ASN A 311 4.38 8.97 -11.90
N LYS A 312 4.92 9.50 -10.81
CA LYS A 312 6.36 9.69 -10.59
C LYS A 312 6.99 8.59 -9.73
N GLY A 313 6.21 7.56 -9.35
CA GLY A 313 6.66 6.52 -8.42
C GLY A 313 6.82 6.99 -6.97
N THR A 314 6.33 8.18 -6.64
CA THR A 314 6.49 8.82 -5.31
C THR A 314 5.29 8.64 -4.40
N GLY A 315 4.21 7.98 -4.86
CA GLY A 315 2.95 7.90 -4.11
C GLY A 315 3.11 7.30 -2.72
N PHE A 316 3.86 6.23 -2.59
CA PHE A 316 4.09 5.61 -1.27
C PHE A 316 4.95 6.50 -0.35
N MET A 317 5.93 7.24 -0.90
CA MET A 317 6.70 8.24 -0.15
C MET A 317 5.81 9.38 0.37
N VAL A 318 4.79 9.80 -0.40
CA VAL A 318 3.80 10.78 0.03
C VAL A 318 2.99 10.25 1.22
N ILE A 319 2.59 8.98 1.20
CA ILE A 319 1.90 8.34 2.33
C ILE A 319 2.79 8.39 3.58
N GLU A 320 4.04 7.89 3.50
CA GLU A 320 4.95 7.83 4.63
C GLU A 320 5.30 9.22 5.18
N SER A 321 5.60 10.17 4.30
CA SER A 321 5.93 11.55 4.71
C SER A 321 4.74 12.24 5.37
N SER A 322 3.52 12.06 4.85
CA SER A 322 2.30 12.63 5.43
C SER A 322 1.99 12.05 6.80
N LEU A 323 2.19 10.74 7.00
CA LEU A 323 2.04 10.09 8.31
C LEU A 323 3.13 10.58 9.28
N ALA A 324 4.38 10.67 8.83
CA ALA A 324 5.48 11.15 9.66
C ALA A 324 5.29 12.62 10.09
N GLN A 325 4.84 13.50 9.18
CA GLN A 325 4.48 14.89 9.52
C GLN A 325 3.33 14.96 10.50
N ALA A 326 2.40 14.02 10.43
CA ALA A 326 1.29 13.89 11.36
C ALA A 326 1.68 13.18 12.68
N LEU A 327 2.96 12.85 12.88
CA LEU A 327 3.48 12.10 14.04
C LEU A 327 2.79 10.75 14.22
N MET A 328 2.42 10.11 13.12
CA MET A 328 1.79 8.79 13.10
C MET A 328 2.81 7.72 12.69
N PRO A 329 2.63 6.45 13.12
CA PRO A 329 3.49 5.37 12.69
C PRO A 329 3.38 5.13 11.18
N PRO A 330 4.42 4.54 10.55
CA PRO A 330 4.35 4.14 9.14
C PRO A 330 3.21 3.15 8.92
N PRO A 331 2.68 3.06 7.69
CA PRO A 331 1.58 2.15 7.40
C PRO A 331 2.01 0.69 7.54
N LYS A 332 1.13 -0.16 8.06
CA LYS A 332 1.35 -1.62 8.05
C LYS A 332 0.93 -2.16 6.69
N ILE A 333 1.77 -3.00 6.11
CA ILE A 333 1.57 -3.58 4.79
C ILE A 333 1.33 -5.08 4.94
N GLN A 334 0.28 -5.56 4.27
CA GLN A 334 0.07 -6.99 4.03
C GLN A 334 -0.02 -7.21 2.53
N ASN A 335 0.83 -8.08 2.00
CA ASN A 335 0.86 -8.42 0.58
C ASN A 335 0.74 -9.93 0.40
N SER A 336 -0.17 -10.33 -0.48
CA SER A 336 -0.32 -11.72 -0.92
C SER A 336 -0.42 -11.77 -2.45
N LEU A 337 -0.57 -12.95 -3.03
CA LEU A 337 -0.81 -13.08 -4.47
C LEU A 337 -2.16 -12.48 -4.89
N THR A 338 -3.13 -12.49 -3.99
CA THR A 338 -4.53 -12.17 -4.30
C THR A 338 -5.00 -10.82 -3.77
N PHE A 339 -4.26 -10.20 -2.85
CA PHE A 339 -4.60 -8.88 -2.33
C PHE A 339 -3.38 -8.11 -1.82
N PHE A 340 -3.52 -6.80 -1.81
CA PHE A 340 -2.64 -5.86 -1.11
C PHE A 340 -3.45 -5.05 -0.12
N LYS A 341 -2.96 -4.90 1.12
CA LYS A 341 -3.64 -4.14 2.18
C LYS A 341 -2.70 -3.17 2.84
N LEU A 342 -3.15 -1.92 2.95
CA LEU A 342 -2.55 -0.90 3.80
C LEU A 342 -3.40 -0.68 5.04
N THR A 343 -2.74 -0.56 6.19
CA THR A 343 -3.39 -0.24 7.47
C THR A 343 -2.76 1.00 8.08
N PHE A 344 -3.57 2.03 8.30
CA PHE A 344 -3.20 3.23 9.06
C PHE A 344 -3.73 3.10 10.48
N GLU A 345 -2.85 3.15 11.48
CA GLU A 345 -3.29 3.23 12.87
C GLU A 345 -3.94 4.59 13.11
N LYS A 346 -5.02 4.60 13.91
CA LYS A 346 -5.67 5.83 14.30
C LYS A 346 -4.72 6.70 15.12
N ARG A 347 -4.72 8.02 14.88
CA ARG A 347 -3.91 8.95 15.67
C ARG A 347 -4.26 8.84 17.15
N ARG A 348 -3.25 8.63 17.99
CA ARG A 348 -3.44 8.56 19.45
C ARG A 348 -3.61 9.98 20.02
N ARG A 349 -4.58 10.18 20.89
CA ARG A 349 -4.81 11.49 21.53
C ARG A 349 -3.58 12.00 22.30
N THR A 350 -2.83 11.11 22.94
CA THR A 350 -1.57 11.44 23.62
C THR A 350 -0.53 12.03 22.67
N MET A 351 -0.47 11.61 21.40
CA MET A 351 0.40 12.21 20.38
C MET A 351 -0.07 13.60 19.95
N ILE A 352 -1.39 13.84 19.92
CA ILE A 352 -1.95 15.18 19.65
C ILE A 352 -1.58 16.15 20.76
N GLU A 353 -1.69 15.73 22.01
CA GLU A 353 -1.30 16.54 23.17
C GLU A 353 0.20 16.85 23.17
N MET A 354 1.05 15.93 22.75
CA MET A 354 2.50 16.11 22.69
C MET A 354 2.97 16.95 21.50
N SER A 355 2.32 16.86 20.31
CA SER A 355 2.68 17.67 19.14
C SER A 355 2.40 19.17 19.32
N ASN A 356 1.53 19.53 20.25
CA ASN A 356 1.15 20.91 20.56
C ASN A 356 1.77 21.45 21.82
N ARG A 357 2.49 20.65 22.53
CA ARG A 357 3.29 21.13 23.63
C ARG A 357 4.46 21.91 23.07
N SER A 358 4.67 23.17 23.54
CA SER A 358 5.88 23.92 23.24
C SER A 358 7.10 23.00 23.48
N TRP A 359 8.20 23.28 22.80
CA TRP A 359 9.46 22.56 23.01
C TRP A 359 9.80 22.41 24.51
N GLU A 360 9.39 23.38 25.33
CA GLU A 360 9.57 23.40 26.78
C GLU A 360 8.78 22.30 27.49
N VAL A 361 7.56 22.06 27.11
CA VAL A 361 6.72 21.03 27.77
C VAL A 361 7.18 19.61 27.40
N ILE A 362 7.69 19.41 26.18
CA ILE A 362 8.31 18.12 25.79
C ILE A 362 9.61 17.91 26.60
N ASP A 363 10.42 18.95 26.74
CA ASP A 363 11.65 18.94 27.55
C ASP A 363 11.34 18.64 29.02
N GLU A 364 10.29 19.23 29.60
CA GLU A 364 9.82 18.94 30.96
C GLU A 364 9.34 17.50 31.13
N ALA A 365 8.58 16.98 30.18
CA ALA A 365 8.13 15.58 30.20
C ALA A 365 9.30 14.59 30.11
N ILE A 366 10.32 14.89 29.30
CA ILE A 366 11.56 14.10 29.23
C ILE A 366 12.30 14.15 30.58
N ILE A 367 12.43 15.32 31.17
CA ILE A 367 13.10 15.48 32.49
C ILE A 367 12.34 14.70 33.57
N ALA A 368 11.01 14.80 33.61
CA ALA A 368 10.19 14.08 34.59
C ALA A 368 10.37 12.56 34.47
N GLU A 369 10.41 12.02 33.26
CA GLU A 369 10.63 10.59 33.03
C GLU A 369 12.04 10.15 33.42
N LEU A 370 13.06 10.94 33.06
CA LEU A 370 14.44 10.70 33.47
C LEU A 370 14.61 10.74 34.99
N THR A 371 13.87 11.65 35.66
CA THR A 371 13.84 11.74 37.12
C THR A 371 13.20 10.51 37.75
N SER A 372 12.05 10.07 37.21
CA SER A 372 11.32 8.91 37.70
C SER A 372 12.09 7.59 37.56
N ARG A 373 12.77 7.37 36.44
CA ARG A 373 13.48 6.11 36.13
C ARG A 373 14.99 6.16 36.41
N GLY A 374 15.50 7.30 36.79
CA GLY A 374 16.93 7.52 37.00
C GLY A 374 17.75 7.66 35.72
N SER A 375 17.48 6.87 34.69
CA SER A 375 18.10 7.02 33.37
C SER A 375 17.28 6.32 32.28
N CYS A 376 17.28 6.86 31.03
CA CYS A 376 16.61 6.26 29.88
C CYS A 376 17.48 6.33 28.62
N SER A 377 17.34 5.35 27.74
CA SER A 377 17.86 5.39 26.38
C SER A 377 16.93 6.20 25.46
N ILE A 378 17.45 6.65 24.31
CA ILE A 378 16.61 7.31 23.28
C ILE A 378 15.45 6.39 22.87
N LYS A 379 15.66 5.07 22.76
CA LYS A 379 14.62 4.11 22.38
C LYS A 379 13.48 4.07 23.40
N GLU A 380 13.80 4.08 24.70
CA GLU A 380 12.79 4.10 25.78
C GLU A 380 12.00 5.42 25.78
N LEU A 381 12.68 6.56 25.61
CA LEU A 381 12.05 7.87 25.53
C LEU A 381 11.15 7.99 24.28
N MET A 382 11.56 7.42 23.14
CA MET A 382 10.71 7.34 21.94
C MET A 382 9.47 6.48 22.19
N ALA A 383 9.62 5.32 22.85
CA ALA A 383 8.49 4.43 23.16
C ALA A 383 7.44 5.11 24.04
N MET A 384 7.89 5.94 24.99
CA MET A 384 7.02 6.72 25.88
C MET A 384 6.36 7.89 25.17
N SER A 385 7.14 8.66 24.39
CA SER A 385 6.69 9.92 23.79
C SER A 385 6.05 9.76 22.43
N GLY A 386 6.33 8.66 21.72
CA GLY A 386 5.92 8.47 20.34
C GLY A 386 6.65 9.38 19.33
N LEU A 387 7.64 10.16 19.77
CA LEU A 387 8.41 11.05 18.90
C LEU A 387 9.37 10.27 18.00
N SER A 388 9.67 10.84 16.83
CA SER A 388 10.68 10.28 15.93
C SER A 388 12.07 10.31 16.59
N ARG A 389 12.97 9.41 16.16
CA ARG A 389 14.35 9.40 16.63
C ARG A 389 15.07 10.73 16.42
N ALA A 390 14.83 11.38 15.28
CA ALA A 390 15.41 12.67 14.94
C ALA A 390 14.94 13.76 15.91
N THR A 391 13.64 13.85 16.16
CA THR A 391 13.02 14.80 17.10
C THR A 391 13.51 14.56 18.51
N MET A 392 13.45 13.31 19.02
CA MET A 392 13.92 12.97 20.36
C MET A 392 15.41 13.28 20.53
N THR A 393 16.24 12.96 19.53
CA THR A 393 17.66 13.30 19.56
C THR A 393 17.89 14.82 19.63
N SER A 394 17.06 15.63 18.96
CA SER A 394 17.14 17.08 18.99
C SER A 394 16.82 17.65 20.38
N HIS A 395 15.76 17.13 21.04
CA HIS A 395 15.42 17.51 22.42
C HIS A 395 16.54 17.12 23.40
N ILE A 396 17.02 15.91 23.35
CA ILE A 396 18.12 15.44 24.21
C ILE A 396 19.39 16.30 24.01
N ARG A 397 19.77 16.61 22.76
CA ARG A 397 20.92 17.48 22.49
C ARG A 397 20.74 18.88 23.08
N LYS A 398 19.53 19.46 23.00
CA LYS A 398 19.21 20.73 23.62
C LYS A 398 19.35 20.65 25.14
N LEU A 399 18.76 19.61 25.77
CA LEU A 399 18.82 19.43 27.22
C LEU A 399 20.24 19.18 27.73
N VAL A 400 21.07 18.46 26.98
CA VAL A 400 22.50 18.26 27.29
C VAL A 400 23.25 19.60 27.16
N ARG A 401 23.01 20.36 26.08
CA ARG A 401 23.65 21.66 25.88
C ARG A 401 23.26 22.68 26.94
N THR A 402 22.05 22.59 27.49
CA THR A 402 21.56 23.48 28.56
C THR A 402 21.92 22.99 29.98
N GLY A 403 22.67 21.87 30.09
CA GLY A 403 23.11 21.30 31.35
C GLY A 403 22.02 20.68 32.22
N LYS A 404 20.83 20.45 31.69
CA LYS A 404 19.71 19.80 32.40
C LYS A 404 19.78 18.28 32.41
N VAL A 405 20.41 17.71 31.40
CA VAL A 405 20.55 16.26 31.19
C VAL A 405 21.99 15.96 30.80
N GLU A 406 22.51 14.84 31.25
CA GLU A 406 23.85 14.36 30.90
C GLU A 406 23.82 12.92 30.34
N PRO A 407 24.73 12.59 29.42
CA PRO A 407 24.93 11.21 28.96
C PRO A 407 25.60 10.39 30.04
N THR A 408 25.24 9.07 30.15
CA THR A 408 25.84 8.14 31.13
C THR A 408 27.08 7.45 30.59
N GLU A 409 27.34 7.50 29.30
CA GLU A 409 28.42 6.82 28.59
C GLU A 409 29.13 7.78 27.63
N ASN A 410 30.31 7.39 27.18
CA ASN A 410 31.06 8.14 26.18
C ASN A 410 30.31 8.22 24.86
N ALA A 411 30.53 9.28 24.08
CA ALA A 411 29.92 9.50 22.78
C ALA A 411 30.07 8.27 21.87
N ARG A 412 28.98 7.82 21.25
CA ARG A 412 28.84 6.65 20.37
C ARG A 412 28.76 5.29 21.05
N SER A 413 28.65 5.19 22.40
CA SER A 413 28.40 3.92 23.07
C SER A 413 27.03 3.35 22.64
N PRO A 414 26.92 2.05 22.27
CA PRO A 414 25.63 1.41 22.01
C PRO A 414 24.77 1.26 23.28
N LYS A 415 25.36 1.43 24.46
CA LYS A 415 24.70 1.39 25.78
C LYS A 415 24.34 2.79 26.30
N GLN A 416 24.40 3.83 25.43
CA GLN A 416 24.14 5.21 25.81
C GLN A 416 22.76 5.39 26.44
N ARG A 417 22.74 5.95 27.65
CA ARG A 417 21.56 6.40 28.38
C ARG A 417 21.74 7.87 28.76
N TYR A 418 20.70 8.48 29.23
CA TYR A 418 20.69 9.89 29.66
C TYR A 418 20.05 9.96 31.03
N ARG A 419 20.53 10.89 31.88
CA ARG A 419 19.98 11.16 33.20
C ARG A 419 19.92 12.66 33.47
N VAL A 420 19.11 13.05 34.43
CA VAL A 420 19.03 14.44 34.89
C VAL A 420 20.32 14.78 35.68
N VAL A 421 20.90 15.93 35.42
CA VAL A 421 22.02 16.46 36.17
C VAL A 421 21.54 16.77 37.59
N ARG A 422 22.12 16.12 38.63
CA ARG A 422 21.84 16.47 40.02
C ARG A 422 22.69 17.69 40.38
N ASN A 423 22.03 18.80 40.66
CA ASN A 423 22.71 19.92 41.32
C ASN A 423 22.95 19.49 42.80
N ASP A 424 24.19 19.29 43.19
CA ASP A 424 24.60 19.00 44.57
C ASP A 424 24.46 20.27 45.49
N HIS A 425 23.25 20.88 45.41
CA HIS A 425 22.88 21.99 46.32
C HIS A 425 21.39 21.88 46.64
N ASP A 426 21.04 20.85 47.44
CA ASP A 426 19.89 20.79 48.35
C ASP A 426 20.12 19.72 49.40
#